data_cce4461c1310f5050d64c0d8611bcfb5
#
_entry.id   cce4461c1310f5050d64c0d8611bcfb5
#
_cell.length_a   1.000
_cell.length_b   1.000
_cell.length_c   1.000
_cell.angle_alpha   90.00
_cell.angle_beta   90.00
_cell.angle_gamma   90.00
#
_symmetry.space_group_name_H-M   'P 1'
#
loop_
_entity.id
_entity.type
_entity.pdbx_description
1 polymer ?
#
loop_
_entity_poly.entity_id
_entity_poly.type
_entity_poly.pdbx_seq_one_letter_code
_entity_poly.pdbx_strand_id
1 'polypeptide(L)'
;MSGILSMILAGGEGTRLSPLTGIRAKPAVPFGGNYRIIDFVLNNFVNSDLLQIFVLTQFKSHSLMKHMSRAWQVSGLTNRFIDPIPAQMQTGKNWYMGTADAIYQNLHLIRGLDPEHVCIFGGDHIYKMDVRQMINYHHNKEAVLTVAAIPVHISEADQFGIIEIDESGRMIGFEEKPKEDPKTIPGRPDMCLASMGNYVFEAKTLVNSLEEDAEQVDSKHDFGHDIIPKLYPQGKVYVYDFSTNVIRGEPDYARGYWRDVGTIDAYFEANMDLIQIQPPINLYNKFWPLRSYHPAVPPAKFVHDETNRTGQAISSMVAAGSIISGAIIYNSIIGHNVHIHSHSYVEKCVIMGNNDIGEGCRIRRAIIDKDVQIAPGTVIGEDPESDRKRFHVSEGGIVVIPKGTKIGF
;
A
#
# COMPACT_ATOMS: atom_id res chain seq x y z
N MET A 1 -3.94 7.01 24.52
CA MET A 1 -2.84 7.86 23.98
C MET A 1 -3.47 9.15 23.45
N SER A 2 -3.61 10.13 24.31
CA SER A 2 -4.02 11.50 23.94
C SER A 2 -2.78 12.23 23.39
N GLY A 3 -2.97 13.16 22.48
CA GLY A 3 -1.86 13.98 21.95
C GLY A 3 -1.10 13.42 20.75
N ILE A 4 -1.67 12.41 20.03
CA ILE A 4 -1.06 11.86 18.82
C ILE A 4 -1.94 12.17 17.62
N LEU A 5 -1.38 12.85 16.64
CA LEU A 5 -1.98 13.09 15.32
C LEU A 5 -1.30 12.19 14.29
N SER A 6 -2.09 11.65 13.36
CA SER A 6 -1.57 10.85 12.25
C SER A 6 -1.83 11.53 10.92
N MET A 7 -0.82 11.61 10.07
CA MET A 7 -0.88 12.17 8.72
C MET A 7 -0.41 11.14 7.70
N ILE A 8 -1.31 10.71 6.82
CA ILE A 8 -1.04 9.66 5.84
C ILE A 8 -0.79 10.32 4.49
N LEU A 9 0.38 10.09 3.92
CA LEU A 9 0.78 10.61 2.61
C LEU A 9 0.21 9.72 1.50
N ALA A 10 -0.78 10.22 0.78
CA ALA A 10 -1.51 9.50 -0.28
C ALA A 10 -1.54 10.27 -1.61
N GLY A 11 -0.59 11.18 -1.82
CA GLY A 11 -0.57 12.14 -2.93
C GLY A 11 0.35 11.78 -4.10
N GLY A 12 1.13 10.71 -4.03
CA GLY A 12 2.11 10.34 -5.06
C GLY A 12 1.47 9.97 -6.41
N GLU A 13 2.17 10.25 -7.51
CA GLU A 13 1.69 10.02 -8.88
C GLU A 13 1.60 8.52 -9.23
N GLY A 14 2.49 7.68 -8.66
CA GLY A 14 2.45 6.22 -8.83
C GLY A 14 2.71 5.74 -10.25
N THR A 15 3.54 6.42 -11.02
CA THR A 15 3.80 6.15 -12.45
C THR A 15 4.30 4.75 -12.74
N ARG A 16 5.14 4.18 -11.87
CA ARG A 16 5.70 2.82 -12.00
C ARG A 16 4.64 1.71 -11.96
N LEU A 17 3.45 2.00 -11.41
CA LEU A 17 2.32 1.05 -11.36
C LEU A 17 1.33 1.27 -12.53
N SER A 18 1.69 2.09 -13.53
CA SER A 18 0.89 2.23 -14.74
C SER A 18 0.78 0.87 -15.47
N PRO A 19 -0.40 0.54 -16.06
CA PRO A 19 -1.57 1.39 -16.28
C PRO A 19 -2.62 1.42 -15.14
N LEU A 20 -2.42 0.68 -14.04
CA LEU A 20 -3.38 0.62 -12.92
C LEU A 20 -3.63 1.98 -12.26
N THR A 21 -2.64 2.86 -12.29
CA THR A 21 -2.70 4.25 -11.79
C THR A 21 -3.10 5.27 -12.86
N GLY A 22 -3.46 4.83 -14.05
CA GLY A 22 -3.86 5.71 -15.16
C GLY A 22 -4.98 6.71 -14.77
N ILE A 23 -5.95 6.28 -13.96
CA ILE A 23 -7.15 7.05 -13.57
C ILE A 23 -7.37 7.17 -12.06
N ARG A 24 -6.45 6.69 -11.25
CA ARG A 24 -6.53 6.71 -9.78
C ARG A 24 -5.16 6.81 -9.13
N ALA A 25 -5.08 7.34 -7.92
CA ALA A 25 -3.88 7.32 -7.10
C ALA A 25 -3.49 5.88 -6.70
N LYS A 26 -2.19 5.59 -6.49
CA LYS A 26 -1.68 4.27 -6.07
C LYS A 26 -2.41 3.74 -4.82
N PRO A 27 -2.63 4.53 -3.75
CA PRO A 27 -3.37 4.06 -2.56
C PRO A 27 -4.80 3.59 -2.84
N ALA A 28 -5.41 4.02 -3.96
CA ALA A 28 -6.76 3.65 -4.36
C ALA A 28 -6.83 2.41 -5.25
N VAL A 29 -5.71 1.80 -5.61
CA VAL A 29 -5.66 0.56 -6.40
C VAL A 29 -6.26 -0.58 -5.58
N PRO A 30 -7.20 -1.40 -6.14
CA PRO A 30 -7.74 -2.57 -5.45
C PRO A 30 -6.66 -3.58 -5.12
N PHE A 31 -6.81 -4.30 -4.02
CA PHE A 31 -5.86 -5.31 -3.54
C PHE A 31 -6.59 -6.44 -2.82
N GLY A 32 -6.13 -7.68 -2.97
CA GLY A 32 -6.67 -8.83 -2.24
C GLY A 32 -8.16 -9.08 -2.43
N GLY A 33 -8.73 -8.70 -3.58
CA GLY A 33 -10.14 -8.89 -3.93
C GLY A 33 -11.09 -7.88 -3.29
N ASN A 34 -10.95 -7.58 -2.00
CA ASN A 34 -11.90 -6.78 -1.22
C ASN A 34 -11.38 -5.39 -0.82
N TYR A 35 -10.06 -5.20 -0.77
CA TYR A 35 -9.42 -4.04 -0.18
C TYR A 35 -8.91 -3.06 -1.24
N ARG A 36 -8.39 -1.94 -0.77
CA ARG A 36 -7.46 -1.07 -1.48
C ARG A 36 -6.16 -0.96 -0.72
N ILE A 37 -5.09 -0.55 -1.36
CA ILE A 37 -3.77 -0.44 -0.73
C ILE A 37 -3.84 0.41 0.54
N ILE A 38 -4.53 1.56 0.51
CA ILE A 38 -4.68 2.47 1.67
C ILE A 38 -5.32 1.79 2.89
N ASP A 39 -6.16 0.77 2.70
CA ASP A 39 -6.88 0.13 3.80
C ASP A 39 -5.92 -0.54 4.78
N PHE A 40 -4.75 -1.02 4.33
CA PHE A 40 -3.76 -1.65 5.20
C PHE A 40 -3.19 -0.66 6.20
N VAL A 41 -2.77 0.51 5.73
CA VAL A 41 -2.23 1.57 6.60
C VAL A 41 -3.29 2.08 7.56
N LEU A 42 -4.50 2.38 7.09
CA LEU A 42 -5.58 2.87 7.94
C LEU A 42 -5.98 1.84 9.01
N ASN A 43 -6.02 0.55 8.67
CA ASN A 43 -6.28 -0.50 9.67
C ASN A 43 -5.19 -0.58 10.74
N ASN A 44 -3.93 -0.30 10.42
CA ASN A 44 -2.87 -0.26 11.41
C ASN A 44 -3.15 0.81 12.48
N PHE A 45 -3.57 2.00 12.09
CA PHE A 45 -3.94 3.07 13.02
C PHE A 45 -5.23 2.77 13.78
N VAL A 46 -6.27 2.33 13.09
CA VAL A 46 -7.57 2.00 13.71
C VAL A 46 -7.44 0.88 14.73
N ASN A 47 -6.70 -0.19 14.40
CA ASN A 47 -6.46 -1.30 15.33
C ASN A 47 -5.51 -0.90 16.49
N SER A 48 -4.71 0.14 16.31
CA SER A 48 -3.89 0.75 17.37
C SER A 48 -4.64 1.78 18.22
N ASP A 49 -5.95 1.98 17.98
CA ASP A 49 -6.79 3.01 18.63
C ASP A 49 -6.27 4.45 18.45
N LEU A 50 -5.64 4.73 17.30
CA LEU A 50 -5.13 6.04 16.88
C LEU A 50 -6.06 6.60 15.80
N LEU A 51 -7.09 7.33 16.21
CA LEU A 51 -8.23 7.71 15.35
C LEU A 51 -8.30 9.22 15.06
N GLN A 52 -7.21 9.94 15.16
CA GLN A 52 -7.06 11.30 14.62
C GLN A 52 -6.17 11.24 13.40
N ILE A 53 -6.77 11.08 12.22
CA ILE A 53 -6.04 10.76 10.99
C ILE A 53 -6.44 11.74 9.88
N PHE A 54 -5.47 12.47 9.34
CA PHE A 54 -5.59 13.15 8.05
C PHE A 54 -4.94 12.34 6.95
N VAL A 55 -5.61 12.20 5.82
CA VAL A 55 -5.10 11.54 4.62
C VAL A 55 -4.86 12.57 3.54
N LEU A 56 -3.60 12.94 3.31
CA LEU A 56 -3.21 13.98 2.36
C LEU A 56 -3.23 13.45 0.94
N THR A 57 -4.07 14.01 0.08
CA THR A 57 -4.27 13.55 -1.29
C THR A 57 -3.94 14.64 -2.30
N GLN A 58 -3.44 14.23 -3.48
CA GLN A 58 -3.11 15.16 -4.56
C GLN A 58 -3.52 14.59 -5.93
N PHE A 59 -2.68 13.73 -6.52
CA PHE A 59 -2.92 13.19 -7.86
C PHE A 59 -4.10 12.23 -7.89
N LYS A 60 -5.00 12.40 -8.90
CA LYS A 60 -6.11 11.49 -9.22
C LYS A 60 -6.90 11.01 -7.99
N SER A 61 -7.14 11.93 -7.04
CA SER A 61 -7.66 11.65 -5.70
C SER A 61 -9.14 11.22 -5.68
N HIS A 62 -9.95 11.50 -6.72
CA HIS A 62 -11.39 11.23 -6.72
C HIS A 62 -11.75 9.80 -6.30
N SER A 63 -11.07 8.79 -6.87
CA SER A 63 -11.34 7.38 -6.54
C SER A 63 -11.00 7.05 -5.09
N LEU A 64 -9.92 7.66 -4.54
CA LEU A 64 -9.53 7.52 -3.15
C LEU A 64 -10.53 8.18 -2.21
N MET A 65 -10.89 9.44 -2.45
CA MET A 65 -11.88 10.18 -1.66
C MET A 65 -13.23 9.47 -1.62
N LYS A 66 -13.70 8.95 -2.77
CA LYS A 66 -14.93 8.14 -2.83
C LYS A 66 -14.84 6.87 -1.99
N HIS A 67 -13.68 6.23 -1.93
CA HIS A 67 -13.46 5.07 -1.07
C HIS A 67 -13.47 5.46 0.40
N MET A 68 -12.71 6.50 0.76
CA MET A 68 -12.65 7.04 2.13
C MET A 68 -14.04 7.36 2.68
N SER A 69 -14.87 8.08 1.90
CA SER A 69 -16.23 8.44 2.30
C SER A 69 -17.19 7.25 2.49
N ARG A 70 -16.84 6.07 1.99
CA ARG A 70 -17.67 4.86 2.13
C ARG A 70 -17.16 3.89 3.17
N ALA A 71 -15.84 3.75 3.27
CA ALA A 71 -15.18 2.76 4.11
C ALA A 71 -14.80 3.27 5.49
N TRP A 72 -14.44 4.57 5.59
CA TRP A 72 -13.69 5.11 6.72
C TRP A 72 -14.41 6.27 7.42
N GLN A 73 -15.72 6.13 7.65
CA GLN A 73 -16.48 7.10 8.43
C GLN A 73 -16.41 6.78 9.91
N VAL A 74 -16.00 7.74 10.71
CA VAL A 74 -15.98 7.69 12.17
C VAL A 74 -17.11 8.57 12.71
N SER A 75 -17.67 8.19 13.86
CA SER A 75 -18.75 8.95 14.50
C SER A 75 -18.30 10.38 14.86
N GLY A 76 -19.02 11.39 14.38
CA GLY A 76 -18.77 12.80 14.68
C GLY A 76 -19.08 13.22 16.13
N LEU A 77 -19.44 12.28 16.99
CA LEU A 77 -19.69 12.55 18.43
C LEU A 77 -18.43 12.46 19.31
N THR A 78 -17.29 12.18 18.70
CA THR A 78 -16.00 12.05 19.40
C THR A 78 -14.94 12.87 18.67
N ASN A 79 -13.82 13.17 19.34
CA ASN A 79 -12.65 13.80 18.70
C ASN A 79 -11.87 12.81 17.82
N ARG A 80 -12.57 11.86 17.20
CA ARG A 80 -12.02 10.81 16.33
C ARG A 80 -12.47 11.10 14.91
N PHE A 81 -11.52 11.10 13.98
CA PHE A 81 -11.80 11.37 12.59
C PHE A 81 -10.80 10.64 11.67
N ILE A 82 -11.21 10.39 10.43
CA ILE A 82 -10.36 9.92 9.34
C ILE A 82 -10.75 10.76 8.13
N ASP A 83 -10.05 11.89 7.94
CA ASP A 83 -10.45 12.91 6.98
C ASP A 83 -9.48 13.00 5.80
N PRO A 84 -9.97 12.83 4.56
CA PRO A 84 -9.16 13.07 3.38
C PRO A 84 -9.02 14.59 3.14
N ILE A 85 -7.77 15.05 3.06
CA ILE A 85 -7.41 16.44 2.81
C ILE A 85 -6.83 16.53 1.39
N PRO A 86 -7.55 17.10 0.43
CA PRO A 86 -7.00 17.38 -0.89
C PRO A 86 -6.01 18.55 -0.81
N ALA A 87 -5.01 18.55 -1.70
CA ALA A 87 -4.10 19.67 -1.82
C ALA A 87 -4.88 20.99 -2.15
N GLN A 88 -4.60 22.06 -1.42
CA GLN A 88 -5.40 23.30 -1.43
C GLN A 88 -4.60 24.54 -1.83
N MET A 89 -3.32 24.41 -2.18
CA MET A 89 -2.44 25.56 -2.53
C MET A 89 -2.43 26.66 -1.43
N GLN A 90 -2.36 26.27 -0.17
CA GLN A 90 -2.47 27.19 0.98
C GLN A 90 -1.26 28.14 1.12
N THR A 91 -0.08 27.72 0.67
CA THR A 91 1.16 28.46 0.81
C THR A 91 1.66 29.08 -0.51
N GLY A 92 0.83 29.07 -1.55
CA GLY A 92 1.18 29.61 -2.88
C GLY A 92 0.39 28.97 -4.01
N LYS A 93 0.89 29.07 -5.25
CA LYS A 93 0.21 28.51 -6.44
C LYS A 93 0.67 27.08 -6.78
N ASN A 94 1.48 26.48 -5.93
CA ASN A 94 2.05 25.16 -6.19
C ASN A 94 1.27 24.06 -5.47
N TRP A 95 1.16 22.93 -6.14
CA TRP A 95 0.80 21.66 -5.49
C TRP A 95 1.93 21.20 -4.58
N TYR A 96 1.74 20.12 -3.80
CA TYR A 96 2.81 19.56 -2.98
C TYR A 96 4.04 19.21 -3.83
N MET A 97 5.16 19.83 -3.52
CA MET A 97 6.42 19.65 -4.26
C MET A 97 7.20 18.42 -3.77
N GLY A 98 6.99 18.02 -2.53
CA GLY A 98 7.59 16.84 -1.91
C GLY A 98 6.78 16.33 -0.73
N THR A 99 7.26 15.29 -0.09
CA THR A 99 6.57 14.68 1.07
C THR A 99 6.57 15.59 2.30
N ALA A 100 7.64 16.35 2.52
CA ALA A 100 7.73 17.34 3.59
C ALA A 100 6.85 18.57 3.30
N ASP A 101 6.80 19.05 2.04
CA ASP A 101 5.93 20.15 1.64
C ASP A 101 4.46 19.81 1.81
N ALA A 102 4.07 18.53 1.59
CA ALA A 102 2.70 18.11 1.85
C ALA A 102 2.29 18.31 3.31
N ILE A 103 3.16 18.08 4.26
CA ILE A 103 2.90 18.34 5.68
C ILE A 103 2.98 19.84 5.96
N TYR A 104 3.98 20.53 5.41
CA TYR A 104 4.16 21.98 5.58
C TYR A 104 2.94 22.79 5.18
N GLN A 105 2.38 22.53 3.99
CA GLN A 105 1.15 23.19 3.52
C GLN A 105 -0.08 22.92 4.42
N ASN A 106 0.00 21.91 5.28
CA ASN A 106 -1.06 21.53 6.21
C ASN A 106 -0.70 21.75 7.71
N LEU A 107 0.34 22.55 8.00
CA LEU A 107 0.76 22.88 9.39
C LEU A 107 -0.38 23.48 10.24
N HIS A 108 -1.33 24.18 9.62
CA HIS A 108 -2.50 24.72 10.32
C HIS A 108 -3.34 23.63 11.00
N LEU A 109 -3.39 22.41 10.46
CA LEU A 109 -4.08 21.27 11.06
C LEU A 109 -3.33 20.76 12.32
N ILE A 110 -2.00 20.73 12.27
CA ILE A 110 -1.16 20.36 13.41
C ILE A 110 -1.32 21.41 14.52
N ARG A 111 -1.20 22.70 14.18
CA ARG A 111 -1.35 23.80 15.14
C ARG A 111 -2.74 23.88 15.75
N GLY A 112 -3.79 23.54 14.98
CA GLY A 112 -5.18 23.57 15.45
C GLY A 112 -5.50 22.47 16.48
N LEU A 113 -4.80 21.33 16.42
CA LEU A 113 -5.00 20.19 17.34
C LEU A 113 -3.98 20.15 18.46
N ASP A 114 -2.85 20.86 18.31
CA ASP A 114 -1.73 20.94 19.27
C ASP A 114 -1.30 19.56 19.82
N PRO A 115 -0.94 18.59 18.94
CA PRO A 115 -0.54 17.27 19.37
C PRO A 115 0.87 17.30 19.98
N GLU A 116 1.15 16.34 20.87
CA GLU A 116 2.50 16.11 21.39
C GLU A 116 3.39 15.45 20.34
N HIS A 117 2.82 14.50 19.59
CA HIS A 117 3.54 13.75 18.55
C HIS A 117 2.73 13.66 17.26
N VAL A 118 3.44 13.60 16.12
CA VAL A 118 2.85 13.41 14.79
C VAL A 118 3.42 12.16 14.15
N CYS A 119 2.52 11.22 13.80
CA CYS A 119 2.86 10.06 12.99
C CYS A 119 2.69 10.41 11.51
N ILE A 120 3.72 10.24 10.68
CA ILE A 120 3.69 10.47 9.24
C ILE A 120 3.99 9.17 8.53
N PHE A 121 3.01 8.61 7.82
CA PHE A 121 3.12 7.30 7.19
C PHE A 121 2.76 7.36 5.71
N GLY A 122 3.47 6.57 4.88
CA GLY A 122 3.08 6.34 3.49
C GLY A 122 1.79 5.55 3.39
N GLY A 123 0.87 5.97 2.51
CA GLY A 123 -0.43 5.32 2.29
C GLY A 123 -0.43 4.24 1.21
N ASP A 124 0.73 3.74 0.78
CA ASP A 124 0.89 2.97 -0.43
C ASP A 124 1.68 1.64 -0.27
N HIS A 125 1.82 1.16 0.97
CA HIS A 125 2.48 -0.10 1.31
C HIS A 125 1.53 -1.14 1.90
N ILE A 126 1.87 -2.42 1.76
CA ILE A 126 1.11 -3.56 2.31
C ILE A 126 1.86 -4.14 3.49
N TYR A 127 1.32 -3.98 4.70
CA TYR A 127 1.88 -4.51 5.95
C TYR A 127 0.87 -4.41 7.09
N LYS A 128 1.11 -5.14 8.17
CA LYS A 128 0.40 -4.98 9.45
C LYS A 128 1.36 -4.48 10.51
N MET A 129 0.94 -3.48 11.28
CA MET A 129 1.75 -2.87 12.33
C MET A 129 0.90 -2.41 13.50
N ASP A 130 1.24 -2.81 14.71
CA ASP A 130 0.77 -2.10 15.90
C ASP A 130 1.63 -0.86 16.11
N VAL A 131 1.09 0.28 15.69
CA VAL A 131 1.78 1.59 15.71
C VAL A 131 2.14 2.02 17.14
N ARG A 132 1.39 1.55 18.15
CA ARG A 132 1.67 1.85 19.57
C ARG A 132 3.05 1.36 20.00
N GLN A 133 3.55 0.25 19.44
CA GLN A 133 4.88 -0.25 19.76
C GLN A 133 5.98 0.70 19.29
N MET A 134 5.83 1.29 18.10
CA MET A 134 6.77 2.31 17.61
C MET A 134 6.68 3.61 18.44
N ILE A 135 5.48 4.04 18.81
CA ILE A 135 5.28 5.22 19.66
C ILE A 135 5.89 5.01 21.05
N ASN A 136 5.67 3.84 21.67
CA ASN A 136 6.29 3.51 22.96
C ASN A 136 7.83 3.48 22.85
N TYR A 137 8.37 2.95 21.76
CA TYR A 137 9.81 3.00 21.51
C TYR A 137 10.30 4.46 21.41
N HIS A 138 9.60 5.32 20.68
CA HIS A 138 9.89 6.74 20.54
C HIS A 138 9.95 7.43 21.91
N HIS A 139 8.94 7.23 22.74
CA HIS A 139 8.92 7.77 24.12
C HIS A 139 10.06 7.23 24.99
N ASN A 140 10.33 5.92 24.96
CA ASN A 140 11.37 5.30 25.77
C ASN A 140 12.78 5.79 25.40
N LYS A 141 12.98 6.22 24.16
CA LYS A 141 14.23 6.78 23.66
C LYS A 141 14.32 8.29 23.85
N GLU A 142 13.27 8.95 24.31
CA GLU A 142 13.14 10.41 24.35
C GLU A 142 13.54 11.02 22.99
N ALA A 143 13.07 10.37 21.91
CA ALA A 143 13.44 10.70 20.55
C ALA A 143 12.69 11.97 20.07
N VAL A 144 13.34 12.78 19.24
CA VAL A 144 12.68 13.86 18.49
C VAL A 144 12.12 13.36 17.16
N LEU A 145 12.73 12.28 16.65
CA LEU A 145 12.29 11.55 15.47
C LEU A 145 12.58 10.06 15.64
N THR A 146 11.61 9.22 15.32
CA THR A 146 11.81 7.78 15.14
C THR A 146 11.41 7.39 13.72
N VAL A 147 12.31 6.68 13.03
CA VAL A 147 12.10 6.16 11.68
C VAL A 147 11.86 4.66 11.77
N ALA A 148 10.77 4.15 11.19
CA ALA A 148 10.61 2.71 11.04
C ALA A 148 11.47 2.19 9.90
N ALA A 149 12.17 1.08 10.14
CA ALA A 149 13.02 0.45 9.15
C ALA A 149 12.87 -1.06 9.17
N ILE A 150 13.23 -1.68 8.05
CA ILE A 150 13.17 -3.13 7.86
C ILE A 150 14.46 -3.63 7.20
N PRO A 151 14.99 -4.79 7.62
CA PRO A 151 16.09 -5.44 6.89
C PRO A 151 15.64 -5.88 5.49
N VAL A 152 16.37 -5.46 4.45
CA VAL A 152 16.18 -5.86 3.05
C VAL A 152 17.49 -6.43 2.50
N HIS A 153 17.42 -7.26 1.47
CA HIS A 153 18.62 -7.76 0.80
C HIS A 153 19.37 -6.61 0.09
N ILE A 154 20.68 -6.66 0.08
CA ILE A 154 21.55 -5.62 -0.50
C ILE A 154 21.22 -5.29 -1.95
N SER A 155 20.73 -6.27 -2.73
CA SER A 155 20.31 -6.07 -4.12
C SER A 155 19.08 -5.18 -4.30
N GLU A 156 18.36 -4.88 -3.22
CA GLU A 156 17.16 -4.02 -3.23
C GLU A 156 17.45 -2.62 -2.68
N ALA A 157 18.69 -2.36 -2.26
CA ALA A 157 19.07 -1.12 -1.57
C ALA A 157 18.84 0.14 -2.42
N ASP A 158 18.97 0.05 -3.74
CA ASP A 158 18.76 1.14 -4.69
C ASP A 158 17.31 1.63 -4.79
N GLN A 159 16.38 0.91 -4.16
CA GLN A 159 14.96 1.27 -4.15
C GLN A 159 14.57 2.11 -2.94
N PHE A 160 15.37 2.10 -1.86
CA PHE A 160 15.02 2.65 -0.55
C PHE A 160 16.08 3.61 0.00
N GLY A 161 15.67 4.42 0.96
CA GLY A 161 16.61 5.12 1.85
C GLY A 161 17.27 4.12 2.80
N ILE A 162 18.59 4.01 2.76
CA ILE A 162 19.36 3.08 3.60
C ILE A 162 19.88 3.79 4.83
N ILE A 163 19.69 3.15 5.99
CA ILE A 163 19.95 3.69 7.30
C ILE A 163 21.15 2.98 7.94
N GLU A 164 22.03 3.75 8.57
CA GLU A 164 23.09 3.25 9.44
C GLU A 164 22.77 3.60 10.89
N ILE A 165 22.93 2.63 11.81
CA ILE A 165 22.64 2.79 13.24
C ILE A 165 23.84 2.40 14.10
N ASP A 166 23.93 3.00 15.29
CA ASP A 166 24.82 2.54 16.36
C ASP A 166 24.16 1.44 17.21
N GLU A 167 24.91 0.92 18.20
CA GLU A 167 24.45 -0.16 19.10
C GLU A 167 23.22 0.23 19.93
N SER A 168 22.95 1.53 20.13
CA SER A 168 21.79 2.03 20.85
C SER A 168 20.53 2.12 19.98
N GLY A 169 20.64 1.90 18.66
CA GLY A 169 19.60 2.10 17.66
C GLY A 169 19.45 3.54 17.21
N ARG A 170 20.42 4.41 17.54
CA ARG A 170 20.46 5.80 17.07
C ARG A 170 20.94 5.83 15.63
N MET A 171 20.31 6.66 14.81
CA MET A 171 20.71 6.89 13.43
C MET A 171 22.04 7.67 13.38
N ILE A 172 23.02 7.12 12.65
CA ILE A 172 24.34 7.73 12.43
C ILE A 172 24.63 7.98 10.96
N GLY A 173 23.82 7.44 10.05
CA GLY A 173 23.94 7.66 8.61
C GLY A 173 22.62 7.41 7.89
N PHE A 174 22.45 8.10 6.76
CA PHE A 174 21.31 7.93 5.86
C PHE A 174 21.73 8.22 4.42
N GLU A 175 21.39 7.32 3.50
CA GLU A 175 21.63 7.48 2.07
C GLU A 175 20.39 7.11 1.27
N GLU A 176 19.86 8.07 0.49
CA GLU A 176 18.66 7.86 -0.32
C GLU A 176 19.00 7.15 -1.63
N LYS A 177 18.52 5.92 -1.79
CA LYS A 177 18.65 5.08 -2.98
C LYS A 177 20.10 4.94 -3.49
N PRO A 178 21.01 4.40 -2.65
CA PRO A 178 22.41 4.22 -3.02
C PRO A 178 22.52 3.31 -4.25
N LYS A 179 23.35 3.72 -5.20
CA LYS A 179 23.60 2.94 -6.42
C LYS A 179 24.83 2.04 -6.31
N GLU A 180 25.75 2.40 -5.44
CA GLU A 180 27.01 1.70 -5.23
C GLU A 180 27.29 1.58 -3.72
N ASP A 181 27.82 0.46 -3.30
CA ASP A 181 28.32 0.17 -1.93
C ASP A 181 27.38 0.61 -0.79
N PRO A 182 26.09 0.14 -0.78
CA PRO A 182 25.14 0.51 0.27
C PRO A 182 25.63 0.01 1.65
N LYS A 183 25.38 0.79 2.69
CA LYS A 183 25.70 0.41 4.08
C LYS A 183 24.92 -0.82 4.50
N THR A 184 25.62 -1.81 5.06
CA THR A 184 25.03 -3.08 5.52
C THR A 184 24.85 -3.11 7.02
N ILE A 185 23.98 -3.99 7.49
CA ILE A 185 23.76 -4.22 8.93
C ILE A 185 24.98 -4.91 9.51
N PRO A 186 25.56 -4.43 10.65
CA PRO A 186 26.67 -5.09 11.31
C PRO A 186 26.45 -6.58 11.55
N GLY A 187 27.37 -7.42 11.05
CA GLY A 187 27.27 -8.88 11.12
C GLY A 187 26.33 -9.53 10.07
N ARG A 188 25.72 -8.75 9.19
CA ARG A 188 24.85 -9.21 8.08
C ARG A 188 25.22 -8.50 6.77
N PRO A 189 26.30 -8.89 6.11
CA PRO A 189 26.85 -8.18 4.94
C PRO A 189 25.96 -8.27 3.70
N ASP A 190 24.98 -9.16 3.69
CA ASP A 190 23.97 -9.35 2.65
C ASP A 190 22.70 -8.51 2.86
N MET A 191 22.59 -7.79 4.00
CA MET A 191 21.38 -7.05 4.38
C MET A 191 21.67 -5.59 4.68
N CYS A 192 20.76 -4.73 4.22
CA CYS A 192 20.70 -3.30 4.52
C CYS A 192 19.47 -2.97 5.37
N LEU A 193 19.49 -1.87 6.12
CA LEU A 193 18.34 -1.39 6.88
C LEU A 193 17.61 -0.31 6.08
N ALA A 194 16.49 -0.70 5.48
CA ALA A 194 15.70 0.18 4.61
C ALA A 194 14.67 0.99 5.39
N SER A 195 14.57 2.29 5.13
CA SER A 195 13.50 3.14 5.64
C SER A 195 12.16 2.73 5.02
N MET A 196 11.16 2.55 5.88
CA MET A 196 9.79 2.26 5.44
C MET A 196 8.99 3.52 5.05
N GLY A 197 9.57 4.73 5.19
CA GLY A 197 8.83 5.98 5.00
C GLY A 197 7.77 6.25 6.07
N ASN A 198 7.93 5.65 7.25
CA ASN A 198 7.04 5.78 8.40
C ASN A 198 7.78 6.43 9.55
N TYR A 199 7.25 7.53 10.06
CA TYR A 199 7.91 8.40 11.01
C TYR A 199 7.01 8.69 12.21
N VAL A 200 7.63 8.84 13.41
CA VAL A 200 7.04 9.45 14.60
C VAL A 200 7.90 10.64 14.97
N PHE A 201 7.34 11.82 14.94
CA PHE A 201 7.99 13.08 15.29
C PHE A 201 7.46 13.65 16.60
N GLU A 202 8.34 14.27 17.39
CA GLU A 202 7.93 15.32 18.31
C GLU A 202 7.34 16.48 17.47
N ALA A 203 6.12 16.94 17.81
CA ALA A 203 5.41 17.92 16.98
C ALA A 203 6.17 19.24 16.81
N LYS A 204 6.81 19.73 17.88
CA LYS A 204 7.60 20.97 17.83
C LYS A 204 8.80 20.85 16.89
N THR A 205 9.54 19.76 16.98
CA THR A 205 10.69 19.49 16.11
C THR A 205 10.23 19.37 14.64
N LEU A 206 9.11 18.71 14.38
CA LEU A 206 8.55 18.63 13.03
C LEU A 206 8.22 20.01 12.47
N VAL A 207 7.48 20.83 13.20
CA VAL A 207 7.06 22.17 12.75
C VAL A 207 8.29 23.03 12.42
N ASN A 208 9.25 23.08 13.32
CA ASN A 208 10.48 23.89 13.13
C ASN A 208 11.26 23.41 11.88
N SER A 209 11.44 22.08 11.74
CA SER A 209 12.19 21.53 10.60
C SER A 209 11.52 21.81 9.26
N LEU A 210 10.19 21.80 9.20
CA LEU A 210 9.43 22.08 8.00
C LEU A 210 9.45 23.57 7.64
N GLU A 211 9.40 24.47 8.64
CA GLU A 211 9.52 25.91 8.43
C GLU A 211 10.91 26.28 7.93
N GLU A 212 11.96 25.71 8.53
CA GLU A 212 13.34 25.90 8.08
C GLU A 212 13.58 25.37 6.67
N ASP A 213 12.97 24.22 6.32
CA ASP A 213 13.10 23.64 4.98
C ASP A 213 12.35 24.43 3.91
N ALA A 214 11.20 24.99 4.26
CA ALA A 214 10.40 25.80 3.34
C ALA A 214 11.10 27.08 2.85
N GLU A 215 12.08 27.58 3.62
CA GLU A 215 12.91 28.73 3.25
C GLU A 215 14.07 28.35 2.32
N GLN A 216 14.35 27.05 2.13
CA GLN A 216 15.49 26.59 1.31
C GLN A 216 15.09 26.47 -0.16
N VAL A 217 15.67 27.30 -1.01
CA VAL A 217 15.36 27.34 -2.47
C VAL A 217 15.78 26.07 -3.19
N ASP A 218 16.84 25.41 -2.75
CA ASP A 218 17.41 24.21 -3.39
C ASP A 218 16.87 22.91 -2.80
N SER A 219 15.94 22.98 -1.83
CA SER A 219 15.34 21.80 -1.22
C SER A 219 14.37 21.12 -2.18
N LYS A 220 14.30 19.80 -2.13
CA LYS A 220 13.26 18.99 -2.76
C LYS A 220 12.00 18.87 -1.88
N HIS A 221 12.06 19.40 -0.68
CA HIS A 221 11.02 19.34 0.34
C HIS A 221 10.56 17.89 0.61
N ASP A 222 11.54 16.99 0.75
CA ASP A 222 11.32 15.56 0.98
C ASP A 222 11.90 15.12 2.32
N PHE A 223 11.18 14.23 3.05
CA PHE A 223 11.64 13.76 4.34
C PHE A 223 12.97 13.01 4.25
N GLY A 224 13.12 12.10 3.31
CA GLY A 224 14.33 11.30 3.14
C GLY A 224 15.51 12.13 2.63
N HIS A 225 15.25 13.06 1.70
CA HIS A 225 16.31 13.83 1.06
C HIS A 225 16.75 15.05 1.88
N ASP A 226 15.82 15.74 2.55
CA ASP A 226 16.09 17.07 3.12
C ASP A 226 15.94 17.11 4.65
N ILE A 227 14.87 16.50 5.22
CA ILE A 227 14.57 16.64 6.65
C ILE A 227 15.42 15.69 7.51
N ILE A 228 15.41 14.38 7.21
CA ILE A 228 16.13 13.38 8.00
C ILE A 228 17.63 13.64 8.02
N PRO A 229 18.30 13.95 6.87
CA PRO A 229 19.75 14.25 6.86
C PRO A 229 20.15 15.46 7.70
N LYS A 230 19.26 16.43 7.89
CA LYS A 230 19.50 17.59 8.77
C LYS A 230 19.31 17.26 10.25
N LEU A 231 18.43 16.30 10.58
CA LEU A 231 18.05 15.98 11.96
C LEU A 231 18.95 14.93 12.61
N TYR A 232 19.33 13.85 11.92
CA TYR A 232 20.05 12.76 12.58
C TYR A 232 21.40 13.15 13.19
N PRO A 233 22.17 14.12 12.63
CA PRO A 233 23.43 14.54 13.25
C PRO A 233 23.22 15.25 14.59
N GLN A 234 22.02 15.77 14.86
CA GLN A 234 21.68 16.44 16.11
C GLN A 234 21.45 15.48 17.30
N GLY A 235 21.39 14.17 17.05
CA GLY A 235 21.63 13.13 18.05
C GLY A 235 20.41 12.42 18.64
N LYS A 236 19.19 12.90 18.50
CA LYS A 236 17.96 12.25 19.08
C LYS A 236 17.08 11.60 18.03
N VAL A 237 17.66 11.10 16.94
CA VAL A 237 16.97 10.35 15.89
C VAL A 237 17.24 8.86 16.06
N TYR A 238 16.20 8.05 16.23
CA TYR A 238 16.30 6.63 16.48
C TYR A 238 15.57 5.82 15.41
N VAL A 239 15.95 4.56 15.27
CA VAL A 239 15.39 3.64 14.28
C VAL A 239 14.63 2.54 15.00
N TYR A 240 13.35 2.39 14.65
CA TYR A 240 12.50 1.30 15.11
C TYR A 240 12.59 0.14 14.11
N ASP A 241 13.12 -0.99 14.56
CA ASP A 241 13.14 -2.22 13.75
C ASP A 241 11.72 -2.81 13.65
N PHE A 242 11.10 -2.67 12.49
CA PHE A 242 9.77 -3.19 12.22
C PHE A 242 9.67 -4.71 12.36
N SER A 243 10.75 -5.47 12.15
CA SER A 243 10.74 -6.91 12.32
C SER A 243 10.45 -7.36 13.77
N THR A 244 10.61 -6.44 14.73
CA THR A 244 10.27 -6.66 16.15
C THR A 244 8.81 -6.40 16.48
N ASN A 245 8.02 -5.84 15.54
CA ASN A 245 6.61 -5.53 15.77
C ASN A 245 5.78 -6.80 15.88
N VAL A 246 4.99 -6.92 16.93
CA VAL A 246 4.18 -8.10 17.23
C VAL A 246 2.71 -7.79 17.07
N ILE A 247 2.04 -8.50 16.18
CA ILE A 247 0.59 -8.42 15.98
C ILE A 247 -0.08 -9.59 16.69
N ARG A 248 -1.03 -9.29 17.57
CA ARG A 248 -1.79 -10.34 18.27
C ARG A 248 -2.51 -11.24 17.27
N GLY A 249 -2.29 -12.56 17.38
CA GLY A 249 -2.92 -13.56 16.52
C GLY A 249 -2.21 -13.78 15.18
N GLU A 250 -1.09 -13.11 14.92
CA GLU A 250 -0.21 -13.45 13.80
C GLU A 250 0.85 -14.48 14.24
N PRO A 251 1.18 -15.44 13.36
CA PRO A 251 2.27 -16.37 13.61
C PRO A 251 3.64 -15.68 13.46
N ASP A 252 4.68 -16.24 14.09
CA ASP A 252 6.02 -15.66 14.08
C ASP A 252 6.63 -15.53 12.68
N TYR A 253 6.30 -16.43 11.75
CA TYR A 253 6.79 -16.37 10.37
C TYR A 253 6.22 -15.19 9.57
N ALA A 254 5.13 -14.58 10.02
CA ALA A 254 4.51 -13.41 9.38
C ALA A 254 5.09 -12.08 9.88
N ARG A 255 6.02 -12.10 10.86
CA ARG A 255 6.65 -10.89 11.38
C ARG A 255 7.49 -10.22 10.31
N GLY A 256 7.46 -8.90 10.29
CA GLY A 256 8.27 -8.11 9.37
C GLY A 256 7.79 -8.20 7.90
N TYR A 257 6.60 -8.73 7.63
CA TYR A 257 6.07 -8.68 6.27
C TYR A 257 5.72 -7.25 5.89
N TRP A 258 6.43 -6.75 4.91
CA TRP A 258 6.23 -5.44 4.31
C TRP A 258 6.51 -5.51 2.81
N ARG A 259 5.66 -4.87 2.00
CA ARG A 259 5.80 -4.79 0.54
C ARG A 259 5.56 -3.37 0.07
N ASP A 260 6.54 -2.79 -0.61
CA ASP A 260 6.32 -1.66 -1.53
C ASP A 260 5.75 -2.22 -2.84
N VAL A 261 4.45 -2.08 -3.02
CA VAL A 261 3.78 -2.48 -4.27
C VAL A 261 3.92 -1.37 -5.33
N GLY A 262 5.14 -0.93 -5.58
CA GLY A 262 5.49 0.19 -6.45
C GLY A 262 5.55 -0.17 -7.93
N THR A 263 5.71 -1.45 -8.29
CA THR A 263 5.75 -1.95 -9.66
C THR A 263 4.64 -2.96 -9.90
N ILE A 264 4.33 -3.25 -11.18
CA ILE A 264 3.33 -4.26 -11.57
C ILE A 264 3.70 -5.64 -11.00
N ASP A 265 4.97 -6.03 -11.09
CA ASP A 265 5.43 -7.33 -10.61
C ASP A 265 5.34 -7.43 -9.09
N ALA A 266 5.81 -6.43 -8.34
CA ALA A 266 5.71 -6.39 -6.89
C ALA A 266 4.24 -6.38 -6.41
N TYR A 267 3.36 -5.64 -7.11
CA TYR A 267 1.92 -5.66 -6.82
C TYR A 267 1.30 -7.04 -7.07
N PHE A 268 1.67 -7.69 -8.17
CA PHE A 268 1.18 -9.03 -8.50
C PHE A 268 1.63 -10.05 -7.46
N GLU A 269 2.92 -10.08 -7.12
CA GLU A 269 3.50 -10.98 -6.12
C GLU A 269 2.86 -10.79 -4.74
N ALA A 270 2.68 -9.53 -4.30
CA ALA A 270 2.02 -9.25 -3.04
C ALA A 270 0.56 -9.76 -2.99
N ASN A 271 -0.15 -9.77 -4.12
CA ASN A 271 -1.46 -10.43 -4.21
C ASN A 271 -1.33 -11.96 -4.15
N MET A 272 -0.33 -12.55 -4.83
CA MET A 272 -0.11 -14.00 -4.80
C MET A 272 0.32 -14.49 -3.41
N ASP A 273 1.00 -13.66 -2.60
CA ASP A 273 1.32 -13.95 -1.20
C ASP A 273 0.07 -14.26 -0.37
N LEU A 274 -1.09 -13.65 -0.68
CA LEU A 274 -2.35 -13.85 0.08
C LEU A 274 -2.95 -15.24 -0.08
N ILE A 275 -2.69 -15.93 -1.19
CA ILE A 275 -3.28 -17.23 -1.52
C ILE A 275 -2.33 -18.40 -1.25
N GLN A 276 -1.17 -18.14 -0.66
CA GLN A 276 -0.26 -19.19 -0.21
C GLN A 276 -0.92 -20.04 0.91
N ILE A 277 -0.49 -21.27 1.07
CA ILE A 277 -0.97 -22.16 2.15
C ILE A 277 -0.67 -21.55 3.52
N GLN A 278 0.48 -20.93 3.66
CA GLN A 278 0.89 -20.13 4.83
C GLN A 278 1.15 -18.69 4.37
N PRO A 279 0.11 -17.86 4.29
CA PRO A 279 0.26 -16.50 3.79
C PRO A 279 1.10 -15.67 4.77
N PRO A 280 2.10 -14.92 4.29
CA PRO A 280 2.93 -14.07 5.15
C PRO A 280 2.16 -12.86 5.71
N ILE A 281 0.96 -12.63 5.23
CA ILE A 281 -0.01 -11.67 5.78
C ILE A 281 -1.39 -12.34 5.89
N ASN A 282 -1.89 -12.51 7.10
CA ASN A 282 -3.14 -13.22 7.35
C ASN A 282 -4.34 -12.26 7.33
N LEU A 283 -5.18 -12.34 6.32
CA LEU A 283 -6.41 -11.53 6.22
C LEU A 283 -7.51 -11.94 7.20
N TYR A 284 -7.42 -13.15 7.78
CA TYR A 284 -8.44 -13.76 8.64
C TYR A 284 -8.17 -13.62 10.13
N ASN A 285 -7.18 -12.82 10.52
CA ASN A 285 -6.87 -12.56 11.93
C ASN A 285 -7.99 -11.76 12.62
N LYS A 286 -8.74 -12.40 13.51
CA LYS A 286 -9.85 -11.79 14.25
C LYS A 286 -9.41 -10.78 15.31
N PHE A 287 -8.16 -10.86 15.77
CA PHE A 287 -7.60 -9.92 16.76
C PHE A 287 -7.03 -8.66 16.12
N TRP A 288 -6.77 -8.73 14.79
CA TRP A 288 -6.29 -7.60 13.99
C TRP A 288 -7.05 -7.55 12.66
N PRO A 289 -8.37 -7.27 12.70
CA PRO A 289 -9.23 -7.33 11.52
C PRO A 289 -8.86 -6.23 10.51
N LEU A 290 -8.92 -6.58 9.23
CA LEU A 290 -8.80 -5.62 8.14
C LEU A 290 -10.20 -5.19 7.69
N ARG A 291 -10.49 -3.91 7.82
CA ARG A 291 -11.76 -3.27 7.42
C ARG A 291 -11.61 -2.61 6.07
N SER A 292 -12.66 -2.62 5.29
CA SER A 292 -12.78 -1.91 4.01
C SER A 292 -14.24 -1.70 3.67
N TYR A 293 -14.51 -1.04 2.55
CA TYR A 293 -15.86 -0.99 2.00
C TYR A 293 -16.22 -2.32 1.32
N HIS A 294 -17.30 -2.93 1.78
CA HIS A 294 -17.89 -4.11 1.15
C HIS A 294 -19.19 -3.70 0.44
N PRO A 295 -19.29 -3.91 -0.88
CA PRO A 295 -20.55 -3.66 -1.59
C PRO A 295 -21.63 -4.62 -1.11
N ALA A 296 -22.88 -4.14 -1.07
CA ALA A 296 -24.05 -4.98 -0.75
C ALA A 296 -24.40 -5.84 -1.97
N VAL A 297 -23.73 -6.97 -2.11
CA VAL A 297 -23.90 -7.93 -3.21
C VAL A 297 -24.11 -9.34 -2.65
N PRO A 298 -24.72 -10.27 -3.41
CA PRO A 298 -24.94 -11.64 -2.95
C PRO A 298 -23.61 -12.40 -2.76
N PRO A 299 -23.60 -13.55 -2.06
CA PRO A 299 -22.43 -14.41 -1.99
C PRO A 299 -21.93 -14.83 -3.37
N ALA A 300 -20.66 -15.24 -3.47
CA ALA A 300 -20.12 -15.83 -4.69
C ALA A 300 -20.86 -17.16 -5.01
N LYS A 301 -21.14 -17.37 -6.31
CA LYS A 301 -21.87 -18.56 -6.79
C LYS A 301 -20.99 -19.39 -7.71
N PHE A 302 -20.88 -20.69 -7.42
CA PHE A 302 -20.25 -21.69 -8.27
C PHE A 302 -21.34 -22.54 -8.92
N VAL A 303 -21.33 -22.64 -10.26
CA VAL A 303 -22.36 -23.33 -11.02
C VAL A 303 -21.81 -24.65 -11.54
N HIS A 304 -22.55 -25.73 -11.26
CA HIS A 304 -22.31 -27.06 -11.80
C HIS A 304 -23.57 -27.54 -12.52
N ASP A 305 -23.41 -28.39 -13.50
CA ASP A 305 -24.51 -29.07 -14.13
C ASP A 305 -24.18 -30.56 -14.44
N GLU A 306 -25.21 -31.31 -14.88
CA GLU A 306 -25.10 -32.73 -15.19
C GLU A 306 -24.25 -33.04 -16.43
N THR A 307 -23.89 -32.01 -17.24
CA THR A 307 -23.08 -32.13 -18.46
C THR A 307 -21.59 -32.06 -18.19
N ASN A 308 -21.13 -32.29 -16.97
CA ASN A 308 -19.75 -32.21 -16.51
C ASN A 308 -19.13 -30.78 -16.54
N ARG A 309 -20.00 -29.76 -16.56
CA ARG A 309 -19.62 -28.36 -16.45
C ARG A 309 -19.51 -27.97 -14.97
N THR A 310 -18.31 -27.83 -14.46
CA THR A 310 -18.07 -27.62 -13.02
C THR A 310 -17.31 -26.32 -12.79
N GLY A 311 -17.97 -25.35 -12.11
CA GLY A 311 -17.29 -24.12 -11.64
C GLY A 311 -16.44 -24.42 -10.41
N GLN A 312 -15.15 -24.12 -10.47
CA GLN A 312 -14.18 -24.41 -9.40
C GLN A 312 -13.23 -23.25 -9.16
N ALA A 313 -12.82 -23.07 -7.91
CA ALA A 313 -11.71 -22.19 -7.53
C ALA A 313 -10.77 -22.95 -6.60
N ILE A 314 -9.53 -23.15 -7.04
CA ILE A 314 -8.52 -23.96 -6.37
C ILE A 314 -7.39 -23.02 -5.94
N SER A 315 -6.98 -23.07 -4.66
CA SER A 315 -5.96 -22.18 -4.09
C SER A 315 -6.18 -20.70 -4.47
N SER A 316 -7.42 -20.24 -4.39
CA SER A 316 -7.88 -18.96 -4.93
C SER A 316 -8.80 -18.25 -3.95
N MET A 317 -8.89 -16.93 -4.06
CA MET A 317 -9.85 -16.10 -3.32
C MET A 317 -10.92 -15.57 -4.28
N VAL A 318 -12.20 -15.70 -3.93
CA VAL A 318 -13.33 -15.22 -4.74
C VAL A 318 -14.21 -14.31 -3.89
N ALA A 319 -14.30 -13.03 -4.25
CA ALA A 319 -15.12 -12.06 -3.54
C ALA A 319 -16.61 -12.19 -3.88
N ALA A 320 -17.46 -11.66 -3.00
CA ALA A 320 -18.91 -11.70 -3.12
C ALA A 320 -19.42 -11.05 -4.43
N GLY A 321 -20.59 -11.47 -4.89
CA GLY A 321 -21.22 -11.05 -6.15
C GLY A 321 -20.68 -11.77 -7.38
N SER A 322 -19.61 -12.56 -7.27
CA SER A 322 -19.01 -13.22 -8.43
C SER A 322 -19.72 -14.53 -8.78
N ILE A 323 -19.79 -14.85 -10.07
CA ILE A 323 -20.38 -16.07 -10.62
C ILE A 323 -19.33 -16.83 -11.41
N ILE A 324 -19.04 -18.06 -10.99
CA ILE A 324 -18.10 -18.95 -11.67
C ILE A 324 -18.94 -20.03 -12.37
N SER A 325 -19.26 -19.80 -13.64
CA SER A 325 -20.24 -20.58 -14.40
C SER A 325 -19.57 -21.72 -15.18
N GLY A 326 -19.14 -22.78 -14.49
CA GLY A 326 -18.49 -23.92 -15.14
C GLY A 326 -17.07 -23.58 -15.65
N ALA A 327 -16.38 -22.68 -15.01
CA ALA A 327 -15.00 -22.30 -15.26
C ALA A 327 -14.07 -22.84 -14.17
N ILE A 328 -12.79 -23.01 -14.51
CA ILE A 328 -11.75 -23.43 -13.57
C ILE A 328 -10.86 -22.21 -13.26
N ILE A 329 -10.77 -21.87 -11.97
CA ILE A 329 -9.90 -20.83 -11.47
C ILE A 329 -8.82 -21.48 -10.61
N TYR A 330 -7.56 -21.15 -10.88
CA TYR A 330 -6.42 -21.72 -10.18
C TYR A 330 -5.43 -20.61 -9.75
N ASN A 331 -5.00 -20.63 -8.48
CA ASN A 331 -4.03 -19.68 -7.91
C ASN A 331 -4.34 -18.20 -8.26
N SER A 332 -5.60 -17.76 -8.08
CA SER A 332 -6.04 -16.45 -8.54
C SER A 332 -6.87 -15.71 -7.49
N ILE A 333 -6.92 -14.39 -7.63
CA ILE A 333 -7.74 -13.52 -6.79
C ILE A 333 -8.81 -12.87 -7.66
N ILE A 334 -10.08 -13.11 -7.31
CA ILE A 334 -11.25 -12.62 -8.02
C ILE A 334 -11.98 -11.60 -7.15
N GLY A 335 -12.11 -10.39 -7.66
CA GLY A 335 -12.82 -9.28 -7.02
C GLY A 335 -14.33 -9.40 -7.08
N HIS A 336 -15.03 -8.39 -6.58
CA HIS A 336 -16.49 -8.37 -6.53
C HIS A 336 -17.17 -8.31 -7.90
N ASN A 337 -18.34 -8.99 -8.05
CA ASN A 337 -19.18 -8.92 -9.25
C ASN A 337 -18.43 -9.33 -10.54
N VAL A 338 -17.59 -10.34 -10.47
CA VAL A 338 -16.93 -10.90 -11.65
C VAL A 338 -17.76 -12.08 -12.17
N HIS A 339 -18.10 -12.06 -13.44
CA HIS A 339 -18.70 -13.22 -14.10
C HIS A 339 -17.67 -13.90 -14.99
N ILE A 340 -17.42 -15.18 -14.73
CA ILE A 340 -16.55 -16.02 -15.57
C ILE A 340 -17.42 -17.13 -16.16
N HIS A 341 -17.59 -17.08 -17.50
CA HIS A 341 -18.45 -17.99 -18.22
C HIS A 341 -17.83 -19.38 -18.40
N SER A 342 -18.64 -20.31 -18.90
CA SER A 342 -18.35 -21.74 -19.02
C SER A 342 -17.07 -22.03 -19.80
N HIS A 343 -16.40 -23.12 -19.45
CA HIS A 343 -15.23 -23.64 -20.13
C HIS A 343 -14.01 -22.71 -20.12
N SER A 344 -14.06 -21.61 -19.37
CA SER A 344 -12.93 -20.71 -19.19
C SER A 344 -11.94 -21.24 -18.17
N TYR A 345 -10.66 -20.95 -18.41
CA TYR A 345 -9.55 -21.30 -17.53
C TYR A 345 -8.78 -20.04 -17.12
N VAL A 346 -8.67 -19.81 -15.82
CA VAL A 346 -7.99 -18.63 -15.23
C VAL A 346 -6.94 -19.12 -14.26
N GLU A 347 -5.67 -18.75 -14.50
CA GLU A 347 -4.55 -19.20 -13.69
C GLU A 347 -3.57 -18.06 -13.36
N LYS A 348 -3.20 -17.94 -12.08
CA LYS A 348 -2.28 -16.91 -11.59
C LYS A 348 -2.70 -15.52 -12.05
N CYS A 349 -3.94 -15.13 -11.73
CA CYS A 349 -4.51 -13.86 -12.13
C CYS A 349 -4.99 -13.04 -10.94
N VAL A 350 -4.96 -11.71 -11.09
CA VAL A 350 -5.64 -10.76 -10.21
C VAL A 350 -6.73 -10.09 -11.04
N ILE A 351 -7.98 -10.50 -10.85
CA ILE A 351 -9.14 -9.98 -11.57
C ILE A 351 -9.90 -9.06 -10.62
N MET A 352 -9.87 -7.75 -10.88
CA MET A 352 -10.59 -6.76 -10.07
C MET A 352 -12.11 -6.82 -10.33
N GLY A 353 -12.88 -5.98 -9.67
CA GLY A 353 -14.34 -6.10 -9.69
C GLY A 353 -15.03 -5.69 -11.01
N ASN A 354 -16.28 -6.16 -11.18
CA ASN A 354 -17.22 -5.85 -12.26
C ASN A 354 -16.75 -6.28 -13.65
N ASN A 355 -16.08 -7.41 -13.77
CA ASN A 355 -15.60 -7.93 -15.07
C ASN A 355 -16.52 -9.01 -15.60
N ASP A 356 -16.64 -9.09 -16.92
CA ASP A 356 -17.36 -10.12 -17.64
C ASP A 356 -16.39 -10.85 -18.59
N ILE A 357 -16.12 -12.12 -18.29
CA ILE A 357 -15.14 -12.95 -19.01
C ILE A 357 -15.92 -14.01 -19.76
N GLY A 358 -15.94 -13.91 -21.09
CA GLY A 358 -16.70 -14.76 -21.99
C GLY A 358 -16.34 -16.25 -21.89
N GLU A 359 -17.14 -17.07 -22.57
CA GLU A 359 -16.99 -18.52 -22.60
C GLU A 359 -15.69 -18.97 -23.28
N GLY A 360 -15.05 -20.03 -22.75
CA GLY A 360 -13.87 -20.64 -23.37
C GLY A 360 -12.62 -19.79 -23.34
N CYS A 361 -12.57 -18.74 -22.52
CA CYS A 361 -11.37 -17.89 -22.38
C CYS A 361 -10.24 -18.63 -21.66
N ARG A 362 -9.00 -18.33 -22.04
CA ARG A 362 -7.79 -18.83 -21.38
C ARG A 362 -6.94 -17.64 -20.93
N ILE A 363 -6.86 -17.42 -19.61
CA ILE A 363 -6.20 -16.24 -19.04
C ILE A 363 -5.17 -16.69 -18.01
N ARG A 364 -3.92 -16.29 -18.23
CA ARG A 364 -2.80 -16.67 -17.35
C ARG A 364 -1.92 -15.46 -17.07
N ARG A 365 -1.36 -15.40 -15.84
CA ARG A 365 -0.40 -14.37 -15.40
C ARG A 365 -0.82 -12.96 -15.81
N ALA A 366 -2.06 -12.60 -15.41
CA ALA A 366 -2.65 -11.32 -15.81
C ALA A 366 -3.25 -10.57 -14.62
N ILE A 367 -3.19 -9.24 -14.72
CA ILE A 367 -3.96 -8.32 -13.88
C ILE A 367 -5.03 -7.70 -14.76
N ILE A 368 -6.31 -7.96 -14.44
CA ILE A 368 -7.45 -7.38 -15.12
C ILE A 368 -8.09 -6.35 -14.22
N ASP A 369 -8.03 -5.09 -14.61
CA ASP A 369 -8.62 -3.99 -13.84
C ASP A 369 -10.16 -4.05 -13.91
N LYS A 370 -10.85 -3.09 -13.33
CA LYS A 370 -12.31 -3.05 -13.19
C LYS A 370 -13.02 -2.80 -14.52
N ASP A 371 -14.27 -3.26 -14.58
CA ASP A 371 -15.21 -2.93 -15.65
C ASP A 371 -14.71 -3.37 -17.05
N VAL A 372 -13.96 -4.49 -17.13
CA VAL A 372 -13.44 -5.07 -18.38
C VAL A 372 -14.41 -6.12 -18.93
N GLN A 373 -14.58 -6.14 -20.25
CA GLN A 373 -15.34 -7.14 -20.98
C GLN A 373 -14.42 -7.91 -21.93
N ILE A 374 -14.46 -9.24 -21.86
CA ILE A 374 -13.62 -10.13 -22.67
C ILE A 374 -14.52 -11.05 -23.48
N ALA A 375 -14.40 -11.01 -24.82
CA ALA A 375 -15.19 -11.84 -25.71
C ALA A 375 -14.85 -13.34 -25.58
N PRO A 376 -15.80 -14.24 -25.90
CA PRO A 376 -15.58 -15.68 -25.85
C PRO A 376 -14.33 -16.13 -26.66
N GLY A 377 -13.67 -17.18 -26.14
CA GLY A 377 -12.49 -17.78 -26.81
C GLY A 377 -11.22 -16.93 -26.75
N THR A 378 -11.21 -15.81 -26.01
CA THR A 378 -10.03 -14.95 -25.92
C THR A 378 -8.91 -15.62 -25.13
N VAL A 379 -7.67 -15.49 -25.65
CA VAL A 379 -6.43 -15.99 -25.01
C VAL A 379 -5.57 -14.81 -24.57
N ILE A 380 -5.13 -14.82 -23.29
CA ILE A 380 -4.29 -13.79 -22.66
C ILE A 380 -3.23 -14.48 -21.80
N GLY A 381 -1.97 -14.08 -21.93
CA GLY A 381 -0.86 -14.55 -21.09
C GLY A 381 -0.27 -15.89 -21.50
N GLU A 382 -0.60 -16.43 -22.67
CA GLU A 382 -0.03 -17.65 -23.24
C GLU A 382 0.99 -17.35 -24.35
N ASP A 383 0.84 -16.25 -25.09
CA ASP A 383 1.75 -15.80 -26.14
C ASP A 383 2.30 -14.40 -25.83
N PRO A 384 3.51 -14.29 -25.25
CA PRO A 384 4.09 -13.01 -24.84
C PRO A 384 4.28 -12.01 -26.00
N GLU A 385 4.55 -12.48 -27.23
CA GLU A 385 4.73 -11.59 -28.38
C GLU A 385 3.41 -11.00 -28.86
N SER A 386 2.37 -11.82 -28.90
CA SER A 386 1.01 -11.38 -29.21
C SER A 386 0.48 -10.43 -28.14
N ASP A 387 0.72 -10.74 -26.87
CA ASP A 387 0.26 -9.92 -25.76
C ASP A 387 0.92 -8.54 -25.71
N ARG A 388 2.24 -8.44 -25.97
CA ARG A 388 2.94 -7.15 -26.04
C ARG A 388 2.44 -6.22 -27.15
N LYS A 389 1.87 -6.76 -28.20
CA LYS A 389 1.26 -5.97 -29.30
C LYS A 389 -0.11 -5.39 -28.91
N ARG A 390 -0.79 -6.01 -27.94
CA ARG A 390 -2.17 -5.66 -27.56
C ARG A 390 -2.26 -4.96 -26.20
N PHE A 391 -1.36 -5.28 -25.29
CA PHE A 391 -1.46 -4.94 -23.88
C PHE A 391 -0.12 -4.48 -23.31
N HIS A 392 -0.19 -3.84 -22.13
CA HIS A 392 1.00 -3.64 -21.32
C HIS A 392 1.45 -4.97 -20.72
N VAL A 393 2.73 -5.30 -20.87
CA VAL A 393 3.35 -6.49 -20.27
C VAL A 393 4.54 -6.03 -19.44
N SER A 394 4.56 -6.40 -18.16
CA SER A 394 5.65 -6.05 -17.24
C SER A 394 6.97 -6.76 -17.59
N GLU A 395 8.05 -6.40 -16.93
CA GLU A 395 9.35 -7.07 -17.08
C GLU A 395 9.27 -8.55 -16.66
N GLY A 396 8.51 -8.87 -15.60
CA GLY A 396 8.23 -10.23 -15.14
C GLY A 396 7.22 -10.99 -16.02
N GLY A 397 6.71 -10.39 -17.11
CA GLY A 397 5.78 -11.03 -18.05
C GLY A 397 4.33 -11.06 -17.57
N ILE A 398 3.92 -10.15 -16.69
CA ILE A 398 2.53 -10.00 -16.25
C ILE A 398 1.77 -9.12 -17.25
N VAL A 399 0.70 -9.65 -17.83
CA VAL A 399 -0.18 -8.88 -18.72
C VAL A 399 -1.13 -8.00 -17.92
N VAL A 400 -1.24 -6.72 -18.26
CA VAL A 400 -2.13 -5.78 -17.57
C VAL A 400 -3.19 -5.25 -18.52
N ILE A 401 -4.46 -5.49 -18.17
CA ILE A 401 -5.62 -4.99 -18.89
C ILE A 401 -6.20 -3.79 -18.13
N PRO A 402 -6.16 -2.58 -18.72
CA PRO A 402 -6.65 -1.37 -18.07
C PRO A 402 -8.17 -1.38 -17.85
N LYS A 403 -8.61 -0.54 -16.92
CA LYS A 403 -10.03 -0.39 -16.59
C LYS A 403 -10.89 -0.02 -17.81
N GLY A 404 -12.05 -0.69 -17.92
CA GLY A 404 -13.07 -0.39 -18.93
C GLY A 404 -12.72 -0.89 -20.34
N THR A 405 -11.67 -1.68 -20.49
CA THR A 405 -11.26 -2.25 -21.77
C THR A 405 -12.29 -3.28 -22.28
N LYS A 406 -12.55 -3.27 -23.59
CA LYS A 406 -13.30 -4.32 -24.27
C LYS A 406 -12.36 -5.07 -25.22
N ILE A 407 -12.31 -6.39 -25.10
CA ILE A 407 -11.38 -7.25 -25.86
C ILE A 407 -12.17 -8.20 -26.74
N GLY A 408 -11.89 -8.21 -28.05
CA GLY A 408 -12.47 -9.13 -29.01
C GLY A 408 -13.91 -8.84 -29.44
N PHE A 409 -14.40 -7.60 -29.16
CA PHE A 409 -15.73 -7.15 -29.62
C PHE A 409 -15.62 -6.27 -30.86
#